data_61bdda081eee14a5f7d19145cc0df8e3
#
_entry.id   61bdda081eee14a5f7d19145cc0df8e3
#
_cell.length_a   1.000
_cell.length_b   1.000
_cell.length_c   1.000
_cell.angle_alpha   90.00
_cell.angle_beta   90.00
_cell.angle_gamma   90.00
#
_symmetry.space_group_name_H-M   'P 1'
#
loop_
_entity.id
_entity.type
_entity.pdbx_description
1 polymer ?
#
loop_
_entity_poly.entity_id
_entity_poly.type
_entity_poly.pdbx_seq_one_letter_code
_entity_poly.pdbx_strand_id
1 'polypeptide(L)'
;VLFRSFFHAGANRYLLRHETYDATHYSQLHPAGMSGKQRLQCLQNLKETGYQTGTGIMVGSPGQTVEHLIQDILFIEKLRPEMIGIGPFLPHQDTPFARYSSGTLEQTLLLLSIFRLMYPSALIPSTTALATLTPDGRERGILAGANVVMPNLSPQEERKKYTLYNNKASLGAESAEGIRILQQQLHNIGYEISFSRGDFKTVDS
;
A
#
# COMPACT_ATOMS: atom_id res chain seq x y z
N VAL A 1 -4.44 22.56 -3.85
CA VAL A 1 -5.28 23.48 -3.09
C VAL A 1 -6.22 22.73 -2.17
N LEU A 2 -6.91 21.66 -2.60
CA LEU A 2 -7.85 20.90 -1.77
C LEU A 2 -7.21 20.26 -0.53
N PHE A 3 -6.00 19.70 -0.63
CA PHE A 3 -5.35 19.06 0.50
C PHE A 3 -5.00 20.04 1.63
N ARG A 4 -4.69 21.32 1.33
CA ARG A 4 -4.51 22.35 2.38
C ARG A 4 -5.82 22.62 3.15
N SER A 5 -6.94 22.68 2.43
CA SER A 5 -8.25 22.86 3.07
C SER A 5 -8.61 21.68 3.97
N PHE A 6 -8.32 20.44 3.53
CA PHE A 6 -8.53 19.27 4.35
C PHE A 6 -7.60 19.23 5.58
N PHE A 7 -6.35 19.68 5.44
CA PHE A 7 -5.43 19.79 6.56
C PHE A 7 -5.96 20.77 7.63
N HIS A 8 -6.41 21.96 7.20
CA HIS A 8 -7.03 22.93 8.09
C HIS A 8 -8.34 22.43 8.73
N ALA A 9 -9.06 21.54 8.07
CA ALA A 9 -10.24 20.89 8.62
C ALA A 9 -9.91 19.70 9.55
N GLY A 10 -8.63 19.44 9.83
CA GLY A 10 -8.17 18.40 10.77
C GLY A 10 -7.70 17.10 10.15
N ALA A 11 -7.66 16.96 8.81
CA ALA A 11 -7.03 15.80 8.17
C ALA A 11 -5.51 15.87 8.35
N ASN A 12 -4.91 14.82 8.91
CA ASN A 12 -3.49 14.82 9.27
C ASN A 12 -2.68 13.70 8.61
N ARG A 13 -3.31 12.78 7.87
CA ARG A 13 -2.65 11.73 7.08
C ARG A 13 -3.11 11.77 5.64
N TYR A 14 -2.19 11.55 4.72
CA TYR A 14 -2.49 11.47 3.30
C TYR A 14 -1.60 10.42 2.63
N LEU A 15 -2.19 9.39 2.05
CA LEU A 15 -1.49 8.39 1.27
C LEU A 15 -1.70 8.68 -0.22
N LEU A 16 -0.61 8.95 -0.93
CA LEU A 16 -0.59 9.10 -2.39
C LEU A 16 0.53 8.23 -2.96
N ARG A 17 0.21 7.07 -3.48
CA ARG A 17 1.20 6.20 -4.11
C ARG A 17 1.76 6.87 -5.36
N HIS A 18 3.09 6.92 -5.49
CA HIS A 18 3.72 7.45 -6.72
C HIS A 18 3.68 6.44 -7.87
N GLU A 19 3.45 5.17 -7.57
CA GLU A 19 3.32 4.00 -8.43
C GLU A 19 4.65 3.55 -9.06
N THR A 20 5.40 4.45 -9.63
CA THR A 20 6.78 4.30 -10.09
C THR A 20 7.43 5.67 -10.23
N TYR A 21 8.71 5.78 -9.92
CA TYR A 21 9.48 7.03 -10.08
C TYR A 21 9.88 7.28 -11.53
N ASP A 22 10.11 6.23 -12.32
CA ASP A 22 10.48 6.34 -13.71
C ASP A 22 9.34 6.91 -14.55
N ALA A 23 9.61 8.01 -15.26
CA ALA A 23 8.60 8.74 -16.04
C ALA A 23 8.08 7.95 -17.23
N THR A 24 8.94 7.16 -17.88
CA THR A 24 8.57 6.31 -19.02
C THR A 24 7.67 5.18 -18.57
N HIS A 25 8.06 4.47 -17.53
CA HIS A 25 7.25 3.41 -16.93
C HIS A 25 5.93 3.97 -16.41
N TYR A 26 5.94 5.16 -15.76
CA TYR A 26 4.71 5.82 -15.32
C TYR A 26 3.72 6.04 -16.49
N SER A 27 4.22 6.52 -17.63
CA SER A 27 3.38 6.78 -18.82
C SER A 27 2.81 5.52 -19.45
N GLN A 28 3.47 4.36 -19.28
CA GLN A 28 2.96 3.06 -19.72
C GLN A 28 1.83 2.54 -18.83
N LEU A 29 1.84 2.89 -17.55
CA LEU A 29 0.86 2.42 -16.57
C LEU A 29 -0.39 3.31 -16.48
N HIS A 30 -0.34 4.54 -16.97
CA HIS A 30 -1.40 5.53 -16.75
C HIS A 30 -1.95 6.07 -18.07
N PRO A 31 -3.23 6.52 -18.10
CA PRO A 31 -3.80 7.17 -19.27
C PRO A 31 -3.01 8.40 -19.70
N ALA A 32 -3.06 8.69 -21.01
CA ALA A 32 -2.50 9.91 -21.57
C ALA A 32 -3.06 11.16 -20.85
N GLY A 33 -2.19 12.11 -20.53
CA GLY A 33 -2.54 13.33 -19.78
C GLY A 33 -2.31 13.24 -18.27
N MET A 34 -2.08 12.05 -17.70
CA MET A 34 -1.60 11.93 -16.32
C MET A 34 -0.08 12.12 -16.26
N SER A 35 0.40 12.90 -15.28
CA SER A 35 1.80 13.24 -15.13
C SER A 35 2.39 12.67 -13.82
N GLY A 36 3.38 11.79 -13.94
CA GLY A 36 4.17 11.33 -12.81
C GLY A 36 4.84 12.49 -12.07
N LYS A 37 5.40 13.47 -12.81
CA LYS A 37 6.00 14.68 -12.20
C LYS A 37 5.02 15.45 -11.31
N GLN A 38 3.78 15.64 -11.75
CA GLN A 38 2.75 16.29 -10.94
C GLN A 38 2.43 15.47 -9.67
N ARG A 39 2.39 14.14 -9.78
CA ARG A 39 2.17 13.25 -8.63
C ARG A 39 3.29 13.34 -7.60
N LEU A 40 4.55 13.35 -8.04
CA LEU A 40 5.71 13.55 -7.17
C LEU A 40 5.70 14.95 -6.51
N GLN A 41 5.33 15.99 -7.27
CA GLN A 41 5.17 17.34 -6.71
C GLN A 41 4.05 17.40 -5.66
N CYS A 42 2.94 16.67 -5.86
CA CYS A 42 1.88 16.57 -4.84
C CYS A 42 2.41 15.95 -3.55
N LEU A 43 3.24 14.91 -3.62
CA LEU A 43 3.86 14.30 -2.42
C LEU A 43 4.74 15.29 -1.66
N GLN A 44 5.55 16.06 -2.38
CA GLN A 44 6.36 17.13 -1.77
C GLN A 44 5.47 18.18 -1.09
N ASN A 45 4.43 18.65 -1.77
CA ASN A 45 3.50 19.63 -1.21
C ASN A 45 2.75 19.11 0.02
N LEU A 46 2.45 17.79 0.09
CA LEU A 46 1.84 17.17 1.26
C LEU A 46 2.78 17.20 2.47
N LYS A 47 4.06 16.86 2.26
CA LYS A 47 5.11 16.96 3.30
C LYS A 47 5.24 18.41 3.80
N GLU A 48 5.36 19.37 2.90
CA GLU A 48 5.47 20.80 3.23
C GLU A 48 4.22 21.36 3.95
N THR A 49 3.05 20.77 3.71
CA THR A 49 1.81 21.15 4.41
C THR A 49 1.77 20.60 5.84
N GLY A 50 2.59 19.58 6.18
CA GLY A 50 2.64 18.99 7.51
C GLY A 50 1.86 17.68 7.67
N TYR A 51 1.42 17.06 6.57
CA TYR A 51 0.79 15.74 6.63
C TYR A 51 1.78 14.65 7.06
N GLN A 52 1.30 13.68 7.82
CA GLN A 52 1.88 12.34 7.82
C GLN A 52 1.67 11.76 6.41
N THR A 53 2.73 11.86 5.59
CA THR A 53 2.63 11.57 4.16
C THR A 53 2.97 10.12 3.87
N GLY A 54 2.09 9.45 3.14
CA GLY A 54 2.32 8.11 2.63
C GLY A 54 2.58 8.10 1.14
N THR A 55 3.44 7.20 0.71
CA THR A 55 3.65 6.88 -0.70
C THR A 55 3.73 5.37 -0.92
N GLY A 56 4.01 4.93 -2.13
CA GLY A 56 4.16 3.50 -2.43
C GLY A 56 4.13 3.18 -3.92
N ILE A 57 4.29 1.90 -4.20
CA ILE A 57 4.39 1.33 -5.54
C ILE A 57 3.54 0.06 -5.68
N MET A 58 3.27 -0.34 -6.93
CA MET A 58 2.86 -1.70 -7.25
C MET A 58 4.08 -2.54 -7.59
N VAL A 59 4.19 -3.72 -6.99
CA VAL A 59 5.29 -4.66 -7.21
C VAL A 59 4.92 -5.61 -8.34
N GLY A 60 5.79 -5.72 -9.34
CA GLY A 60 5.55 -6.56 -10.52
C GLY A 60 4.52 -5.96 -11.48
N SER A 61 4.37 -4.64 -11.52
CA SER A 61 3.53 -3.98 -12.52
C SER A 61 4.07 -4.19 -13.94
N PRO A 62 3.22 -4.14 -14.98
CA PRO A 62 3.65 -4.37 -16.36
C PRO A 62 4.87 -3.54 -16.76
N GLY A 63 5.92 -4.20 -17.25
CA GLY A 63 7.16 -3.55 -17.67
C GLY A 63 8.10 -3.11 -16.54
N GLN A 64 7.78 -3.40 -15.27
CA GLN A 64 8.65 -3.06 -14.14
C GLN A 64 9.95 -3.87 -14.18
N THR A 65 11.08 -3.19 -14.02
CA THR A 65 12.42 -3.79 -13.92
C THR A 65 13.02 -3.59 -12.53
N VAL A 66 14.15 -4.23 -12.28
CA VAL A 66 14.90 -4.03 -11.02
C VAL A 66 15.38 -2.58 -10.91
N GLU A 67 15.78 -1.96 -12.02
CA GLU A 67 16.22 -0.56 -12.07
C GLU A 67 15.10 0.39 -11.66
N HIS A 68 13.85 0.12 -12.08
CA HIS A 68 12.68 0.89 -11.62
C HIS A 68 12.48 0.77 -10.11
N LEU A 69 12.60 -0.45 -9.55
CA LEU A 69 12.49 -0.66 -8.11
C LEU A 69 13.60 0.04 -7.33
N ILE A 70 14.84 0.06 -7.85
CA ILE A 70 15.95 0.80 -7.23
C ILE A 70 15.64 2.29 -7.22
N GLN A 71 15.14 2.87 -8.31
CA GLN A 71 14.76 4.27 -8.38
C GLN A 71 13.62 4.59 -7.39
N ASP A 72 12.65 3.70 -7.25
CA ASP A 72 11.55 3.82 -6.31
C ASP A 72 12.07 3.81 -4.85
N ILE A 73 12.99 2.91 -4.51
CA ILE A 73 13.63 2.85 -3.19
C ILE A 73 14.38 4.15 -2.89
N LEU A 74 15.21 4.64 -3.82
CA LEU A 74 15.95 5.89 -3.67
C LEU A 74 15.03 7.12 -3.54
N PHE A 75 13.92 7.12 -4.27
CA PHE A 75 12.90 8.17 -4.13
C PHE A 75 12.25 8.14 -2.75
N ILE A 76 11.87 6.95 -2.25
CA ILE A 76 11.30 6.76 -0.91
C ILE A 76 12.31 7.20 0.16
N GLU A 77 13.60 6.88 -0.02
CA GLU A 77 14.68 7.33 0.86
C GLU A 77 14.76 8.86 0.95
N LYS A 78 14.66 9.54 -0.19
CA LYS A 78 14.66 11.00 -0.26
C LYS A 78 13.39 11.62 0.35
N LEU A 79 12.23 11.03 0.10
CA LEU A 79 10.94 11.55 0.57
C LEU A 79 10.75 11.37 2.07
N ARG A 80 11.30 10.30 2.67
CA ARG A 80 11.12 9.92 4.08
C ARG A 80 9.65 9.92 4.50
N PRO A 81 8.82 9.06 3.89
CA PRO A 81 7.40 9.03 4.20
C PRO A 81 7.14 8.36 5.55
N GLU A 82 6.06 8.74 6.21
CA GLU A 82 5.57 8.12 7.43
C GLU A 82 4.79 6.82 7.15
N MET A 83 4.33 6.64 5.90
CA MET A 83 3.60 5.45 5.46
C MET A 83 4.14 4.97 4.12
N ILE A 84 4.30 3.64 3.96
CA ILE A 84 4.79 3.02 2.72
C ILE A 84 3.82 1.93 2.29
N GLY A 85 2.97 2.23 1.30
CA GLY A 85 1.96 1.31 0.79
C GLY A 85 2.45 0.53 -0.42
N ILE A 86 2.93 -0.69 -0.22
CA ILE A 86 3.33 -1.58 -1.31
C ILE A 86 2.48 -2.85 -1.33
N GLY A 87 2.30 -3.39 -2.52
CA GLY A 87 1.61 -4.66 -2.70
C GLY A 87 1.79 -5.16 -4.13
N PRO A 88 1.57 -6.45 -4.37
CA PRO A 88 1.70 -7.03 -5.70
C PRO A 88 0.70 -6.39 -6.65
N PHE A 89 1.11 -6.21 -7.90
CA PHE A 89 0.20 -5.94 -8.99
C PHE A 89 -0.73 -7.14 -9.18
N LEU A 90 -2.02 -6.88 -9.30
CA LEU A 90 -3.04 -7.87 -9.64
C LEU A 90 -3.83 -7.36 -10.84
N PRO A 91 -3.90 -8.13 -11.95
CA PRO A 91 -4.65 -7.71 -13.12
C PRO A 91 -6.16 -7.67 -12.84
N HIS A 92 -6.86 -6.80 -13.57
CA HIS A 92 -8.33 -6.78 -13.60
C HIS A 92 -8.80 -6.94 -15.05
N GLN A 93 -9.83 -7.75 -15.26
CA GLN A 93 -10.34 -8.10 -16.59
C GLN A 93 -10.80 -6.88 -17.41
N ASP A 94 -11.28 -5.83 -16.76
CA ASP A 94 -11.79 -4.62 -17.40
C ASP A 94 -10.70 -3.53 -17.59
N THR A 95 -9.43 -3.93 -17.55
CA THR A 95 -8.30 -3.01 -17.74
C THR A 95 -7.44 -3.43 -18.93
N PRO A 96 -6.66 -2.50 -19.52
CA PRO A 96 -5.68 -2.84 -20.56
C PRO A 96 -4.66 -3.90 -20.12
N PHE A 97 -4.51 -4.11 -18.82
CA PHE A 97 -3.54 -5.04 -18.22
C PHE A 97 -4.14 -6.41 -17.88
N ALA A 98 -5.34 -6.75 -18.34
CA ALA A 98 -6.05 -7.99 -18.03
C ALA A 98 -5.25 -9.27 -18.32
N ARG A 99 -4.34 -9.22 -19.31
CA ARG A 99 -3.54 -10.37 -19.75
C ARG A 99 -2.12 -10.44 -19.17
N TYR A 100 -1.77 -9.49 -18.31
CA TYR A 100 -0.46 -9.47 -17.65
C TYR A 100 -0.45 -10.38 -16.43
N SER A 101 0.71 -10.92 -16.13
CA SER A 101 0.93 -11.73 -14.93
C SER A 101 0.86 -10.83 -13.67
N SER A 102 0.39 -11.40 -12.57
CA SER A 102 0.47 -10.77 -11.25
C SER A 102 1.93 -10.58 -10.81
N GLY A 103 2.17 -9.58 -9.99
CA GLY A 103 3.40 -9.46 -9.23
C GLY A 103 3.58 -10.65 -8.26
N THR A 104 4.82 -10.96 -7.88
CA THR A 104 5.11 -12.12 -7.05
C THR A 104 5.03 -11.81 -5.55
N LEU A 105 4.70 -12.83 -4.79
CA LEU A 105 4.71 -12.76 -3.34
C LEU A 105 6.12 -12.50 -2.81
N GLU A 106 7.10 -13.26 -3.29
CA GLU A 106 8.50 -13.23 -2.84
C GLU A 106 9.11 -11.85 -3.02
N GLN A 107 8.92 -11.23 -4.18
CA GLN A 107 9.43 -9.89 -4.46
C GLN A 107 8.76 -8.84 -3.56
N THR A 108 7.45 -9.00 -3.31
CA THR A 108 6.71 -8.09 -2.42
C THR A 108 7.19 -8.23 -0.98
N LEU A 109 7.39 -9.46 -0.47
CA LEU A 109 7.90 -9.70 0.88
C LEU A 109 9.33 -9.17 1.04
N LEU A 110 10.19 -9.36 0.05
CA LEU A 110 11.55 -8.81 0.05
C LEU A 110 11.53 -7.28 0.20
N LEU A 111 10.70 -6.60 -0.60
CA LEU A 111 10.58 -5.13 -0.53
C LEU A 111 9.97 -4.66 0.79
N LEU A 112 9.00 -5.39 1.37
CA LEU A 112 8.50 -5.11 2.73
C LEU A 112 9.63 -5.15 3.76
N SER A 113 10.48 -6.17 3.69
CA SER A 113 11.63 -6.32 4.61
C SER A 113 12.66 -5.22 4.42
N ILE A 114 12.97 -4.85 3.17
CA ILE A 114 13.88 -3.74 2.87
C ILE A 114 13.35 -2.44 3.46
N PHE A 115 12.08 -2.10 3.21
CA PHE A 115 11.51 -0.86 3.74
C PHE A 115 11.38 -0.87 5.26
N ARG A 116 11.13 -2.02 5.89
CA ARG A 116 11.13 -2.12 7.35
C ARG A 116 12.52 -1.86 7.94
N LEU A 117 13.56 -2.38 7.32
CA LEU A 117 14.95 -2.12 7.74
C LEU A 117 15.35 -0.65 7.54
N MET A 118 14.95 -0.04 6.42
CA MET A 118 15.21 1.37 6.13
C MET A 118 14.42 2.31 7.07
N TYR A 119 13.20 1.94 7.42
CA TYR A 119 12.25 2.78 8.17
C TYR A 119 11.59 2.00 9.30
N PRO A 120 12.28 1.78 10.42
CA PRO A 120 11.77 0.96 11.54
C PRO A 120 10.42 1.42 12.10
N SER A 121 10.12 2.73 12.05
CA SER A 121 8.87 3.30 12.57
C SER A 121 7.77 3.48 11.53
N ALA A 122 8.04 3.28 10.23
CA ALA A 122 7.04 3.52 9.18
C ALA A 122 5.81 2.64 9.34
N LEU A 123 4.66 3.20 8.98
CA LEU A 123 3.41 2.45 8.85
C LEU A 123 3.39 1.74 7.50
N ILE A 124 3.52 0.42 7.51
CA ILE A 124 3.60 -0.41 6.31
C ILE A 124 2.45 -1.42 6.35
N PRO A 125 1.47 -1.34 5.43
CA PRO A 125 0.34 -2.27 5.43
C PRO A 125 0.70 -3.62 4.81
N SER A 126 0.22 -4.70 5.45
CA SER A 126 0.03 -5.98 4.78
C SER A 126 -1.28 -5.90 3.99
N THR A 127 -1.17 -5.81 2.66
CA THR A 127 -2.29 -5.48 1.79
C THR A 127 -3.23 -6.65 1.52
N THR A 128 -4.48 -6.38 1.18
CA THR A 128 -5.44 -7.40 0.70
C THR A 128 -4.92 -8.11 -0.57
N ALA A 129 -4.11 -7.44 -1.37
CA ALA A 129 -3.50 -8.04 -2.56
C ALA A 129 -2.60 -9.23 -2.22
N LEU A 130 -1.84 -9.19 -1.10
CA LEU A 130 -1.09 -10.33 -0.62
C LEU A 130 -1.99 -11.52 -0.25
N ALA A 131 -3.09 -11.26 0.47
CA ALA A 131 -4.07 -12.28 0.81
C ALA A 131 -4.84 -12.83 -0.40
N THR A 132 -4.80 -12.14 -1.54
CA THR A 132 -5.37 -12.63 -2.80
C THR A 132 -4.41 -13.55 -3.55
N LEU A 133 -3.09 -13.32 -3.42
CA LEU A 133 -2.09 -14.22 -4.02
C LEU A 133 -2.01 -15.56 -3.31
N THR A 134 -2.09 -15.57 -1.97
CA THR A 134 -2.05 -16.78 -1.15
C THR A 134 -2.85 -16.58 0.13
N PRO A 135 -3.50 -17.64 0.65
CA PRO A 135 -4.33 -17.56 1.87
C PRO A 135 -3.58 -17.00 3.09
N ASP A 136 -2.28 -17.30 3.25
CA ASP A 136 -1.40 -16.84 4.31
C ASP A 136 -0.61 -15.55 3.98
N GLY A 137 -0.95 -14.92 2.86
CA GLY A 137 -0.18 -13.77 2.35
C GLY A 137 -0.17 -12.56 3.28
N ARG A 138 -1.24 -12.40 4.08
CA ARG A 138 -1.31 -11.31 5.06
C ARG A 138 -0.37 -11.55 6.23
N GLU A 139 -0.37 -12.75 6.77
CA GLU A 139 0.50 -13.18 7.87
C GLU A 139 1.97 -13.10 7.45
N ARG A 140 2.30 -13.60 6.26
CA ARG A 140 3.65 -13.51 5.68
C ARG A 140 4.07 -12.05 5.48
N GLY A 141 3.16 -11.17 5.09
CA GLY A 141 3.42 -9.74 4.99
C GLY A 141 3.77 -9.11 6.35
N ILE A 142 3.08 -9.49 7.44
CA ILE A 142 3.41 -9.04 8.80
C ILE A 142 4.78 -9.57 9.21
N LEU A 143 5.06 -10.85 9.01
CA LEU A 143 6.36 -11.45 9.33
C LEU A 143 7.51 -10.84 8.52
N ALA A 144 7.23 -10.35 7.31
CA ALA A 144 8.20 -9.64 6.46
C ALA A 144 8.40 -8.17 6.85
N GLY A 145 7.67 -7.64 7.86
CA GLY A 145 7.87 -6.30 8.39
C GLY A 145 6.69 -5.33 8.24
N ALA A 146 5.56 -5.75 7.68
CA ALA A 146 4.34 -4.93 7.74
C ALA A 146 3.84 -4.82 9.20
N ASN A 147 3.19 -3.70 9.55
CA ASN A 147 2.65 -3.44 10.88
C ASN A 147 1.25 -2.82 10.87
N VAL A 148 0.63 -2.77 9.72
CA VAL A 148 -0.73 -2.25 9.57
C VAL A 148 -1.59 -3.28 8.84
N VAL A 149 -2.81 -3.48 9.32
CA VAL A 149 -3.86 -4.24 8.63
C VAL A 149 -5.06 -3.35 8.39
N MET A 150 -5.69 -3.48 7.24
CA MET A 150 -6.83 -2.67 6.83
C MET A 150 -8.01 -3.60 6.51
N PRO A 151 -8.84 -3.97 7.50
CA PRO A 151 -10.04 -4.75 7.25
C PRO A 151 -11.06 -3.93 6.46
N ASN A 152 -11.76 -4.56 5.54
CA ASN A 152 -12.87 -3.94 4.82
C ASN A 152 -14.15 -4.04 5.67
N LEU A 153 -14.61 -2.93 6.19
CA LEU A 153 -15.83 -2.84 7.01
C LEU A 153 -17.09 -2.52 6.19
N SER A 154 -16.99 -2.42 4.87
CA SER A 154 -18.17 -2.20 4.01
C SER A 154 -19.18 -3.34 4.15
N PRO A 155 -20.51 -3.06 4.12
CA PRO A 155 -21.53 -4.10 4.08
C PRO A 155 -21.34 -5.06 2.90
N GLN A 156 -21.67 -6.34 3.10
CA GLN A 156 -21.43 -7.37 2.07
C GLN A 156 -22.12 -7.07 0.73
N GLU A 157 -23.31 -6.49 0.78
CA GLU A 157 -24.07 -6.11 -0.42
C GLU A 157 -23.34 -5.04 -1.26
N GLU A 158 -22.67 -4.10 -0.58
CA GLU A 158 -21.91 -3.04 -1.26
C GLU A 158 -20.57 -3.53 -1.82
N ARG A 159 -19.97 -4.56 -1.22
CA ARG A 159 -18.69 -5.13 -1.68
C ARG A 159 -18.77 -5.71 -3.09
N LYS A 160 -19.94 -6.25 -3.46
CA LYS A 160 -20.17 -6.83 -4.79
C LYS A 160 -20.19 -5.78 -5.90
N LYS A 161 -20.39 -4.51 -5.55
CA LYS A 161 -20.52 -3.40 -6.52
C LYS A 161 -19.17 -2.87 -7.01
N TYR A 162 -18.07 -3.21 -6.34
CA TYR A 162 -16.75 -2.81 -6.80
C TYR A 162 -15.69 -3.89 -6.54
N THR A 163 -14.97 -4.20 -7.59
CA THR A 163 -13.82 -5.10 -7.56
C THR A 163 -12.61 -4.31 -8.04
N LEU A 164 -11.54 -4.26 -7.23
CA LEU A 164 -10.30 -3.58 -7.61
C LEU A 164 -9.43 -4.47 -8.50
N TYR A 165 -9.60 -5.78 -8.43
CA TYR A 165 -8.90 -6.81 -9.21
C TYR A 165 -9.68 -8.12 -9.15
N ASN A 166 -9.40 -9.00 -10.11
CA ASN A 166 -10.05 -10.32 -10.19
C ASN A 166 -9.77 -11.14 -8.91
N ASN A 167 -10.75 -11.94 -8.51
CA ASN A 167 -10.65 -12.86 -7.37
C ASN A 167 -10.17 -12.21 -6.05
N LYS A 168 -10.50 -10.92 -5.85
CA LYS A 168 -10.22 -10.24 -4.58
C LYS A 168 -10.66 -11.14 -3.43
N ALA A 169 -9.72 -11.49 -2.55
CA ALA A 169 -9.99 -12.32 -1.40
C ALA A 169 -11.12 -11.72 -0.55
N SER A 170 -12.30 -12.30 -0.66
CA SER A 170 -13.47 -11.99 0.17
C SER A 170 -13.44 -12.83 1.43
N LEU A 171 -12.26 -12.93 2.06
CA LEU A 171 -12.13 -13.67 3.32
C LEU A 171 -13.05 -13.03 4.36
N GLY A 172 -13.69 -13.84 5.19
CA GLY A 172 -14.55 -13.41 6.29
C GLY A 172 -13.96 -12.34 7.21
N ALA A 173 -12.62 -12.17 7.13
CA ALA A 173 -11.85 -11.08 7.74
C ALA A 173 -12.22 -9.65 7.26
N GLU A 174 -13.18 -9.49 6.36
CA GLU A 174 -13.60 -8.19 5.80
C GLU A 174 -14.91 -7.66 6.39
N SER A 175 -15.42 -8.26 7.46
CA SER A 175 -16.58 -7.80 8.24
C SER A 175 -16.21 -7.63 9.71
N ALA A 176 -17.14 -7.16 10.56
CA ALA A 176 -16.92 -7.12 12.00
C ALA A 176 -16.61 -8.51 12.59
N GLU A 177 -17.22 -9.57 12.05
CA GLU A 177 -16.89 -10.97 12.34
C GLU A 177 -15.47 -11.32 11.88
N GLY A 178 -15.04 -10.79 10.74
CA GLY A 178 -13.71 -10.96 10.18
C GLY A 178 -12.60 -10.34 11.01
N ILE A 179 -12.88 -9.36 11.86
CA ILE A 179 -11.87 -8.83 12.81
C ILE A 179 -11.46 -9.93 13.79
N ARG A 180 -12.38 -10.75 14.28
CA ARG A 180 -12.07 -11.87 15.18
C ARG A 180 -11.21 -12.93 14.50
N ILE A 181 -11.52 -13.26 13.25
CA ILE A 181 -10.70 -14.19 12.44
C ILE A 181 -9.31 -13.60 12.23
N LEU A 182 -9.20 -12.35 11.88
CA LEU A 182 -7.93 -11.65 11.71
C LEU A 182 -7.12 -11.61 13.02
N GLN A 183 -7.76 -11.34 14.15
CA GLN A 183 -7.11 -11.41 15.48
C GLN A 183 -6.53 -12.79 15.74
N GLN A 184 -7.28 -13.85 15.47
CA GLN A 184 -6.81 -15.23 15.66
C GLN A 184 -5.63 -15.55 14.73
N GLN A 185 -5.72 -15.16 13.45
CA GLN A 185 -4.63 -15.36 12.50
C GLN A 185 -3.34 -14.68 12.94
N LEU A 186 -3.43 -13.41 13.38
CA LEU A 186 -2.27 -12.66 13.86
C LEU A 186 -1.73 -13.23 15.19
N HIS A 187 -2.61 -13.64 16.09
CA HIS A 187 -2.21 -14.30 17.35
C HIS A 187 -1.40 -15.57 17.11
N ASN A 188 -1.77 -16.36 16.09
CA ASN A 188 -1.06 -17.59 15.73
C ASN A 188 0.38 -17.36 15.27
N ILE A 189 0.71 -16.14 14.82
CA ILE A 189 2.07 -15.74 14.43
C ILE A 189 2.74 -14.82 15.47
N GLY A 190 2.16 -14.70 16.68
CA GLY A 190 2.71 -13.93 17.79
C GLY A 190 2.43 -12.42 17.75
N TYR A 191 1.39 -11.98 17.01
CA TYR A 191 1.01 -10.58 16.91
C TYR A 191 -0.40 -10.33 17.44
N GLU A 192 -0.65 -9.09 17.88
CA GLU A 192 -1.96 -8.64 18.35
C GLU A 192 -2.39 -7.37 17.59
N ILE A 193 -3.72 -7.19 17.43
CA ILE A 193 -4.28 -5.98 16.84
C ILE A 193 -4.35 -4.89 17.90
N SER A 194 -3.71 -3.75 17.63
CA SER A 194 -3.93 -2.52 18.37
C SER A 194 -5.10 -1.76 17.77
N PHE A 195 -6.07 -1.40 18.61
CA PHE A 195 -7.21 -0.54 18.24
C PHE A 195 -6.95 0.94 18.49
N SER A 196 -5.71 1.32 18.76
CA SER A 196 -5.31 2.73 18.83
C SER A 196 -5.50 3.42 17.49
N ARG A 197 -5.45 4.76 17.48
CA ARG A 197 -5.54 5.55 16.26
C ARG A 197 -4.46 5.17 15.23
N GLY A 198 -3.35 4.56 15.65
CA GLY A 198 -2.26 4.10 14.78
C GLY A 198 -1.51 5.27 14.13
N ASP A 199 -1.28 6.35 14.85
CA ASP A 199 -0.46 7.47 14.36
C ASP A 199 1.01 7.03 14.23
N PHE A 200 1.68 7.60 13.23
CA PHE A 200 3.12 7.48 13.13
C PHE A 200 3.78 8.10 14.37
N LYS A 201 4.70 7.36 14.97
CA LYS A 201 5.50 7.81 16.10
C LYS A 201 6.96 7.88 15.69
N THR A 202 7.62 8.97 16.03
CA THR A 202 9.09 9.03 15.93
C THR A 202 9.72 8.11 16.98
N VAL A 203 10.93 7.63 16.73
CA VAL A 203 11.65 6.71 17.64
C VAL A 203 11.89 7.36 19.02
N ASP A 204 11.80 8.68 19.11
CA ASP A 204 12.07 9.49 20.30
C ASP A 204 10.78 9.96 21.03
N SER A 205 9.61 9.42 20.67
CA SER A 205 8.31 9.84 21.25
C SER A 205 7.60 8.71 21.99
#